data_cb5d58ec3f3810a0fcd030538d83ed63
#
_entry.id   cb5d58ec3f3810a0fcd030538d83ed63
#
_cell.length_a   1.000
_cell.length_b   1.000
_cell.length_c   1.000
_cell.angle_alpha   90.00
_cell.angle_beta   90.00
_cell.angle_gamma   90.00
#
_symmetry.space_group_name_H-M   'P 1'
#
loop_
_entity.id
_entity.type
_entity.pdbx_description
1 polymer ?
#
loop_
_entity_poly.entity_id
_entity_poly.type
_entity_poly.pdbx_seq_one_letter_code
_entity_poly.pdbx_strand_id
1 'polypeptide(L)'
;YYHRINKNGKRAENYIAFEEVENLKEQIEKRRELEKRLRKMKKETVFAAEDSNEREQMHFKTMVRTGKHLASQIAITKRYKKRECIKELRDYIFGPQQDKVFILYGLRRTGKTTMIRQILTELPEHEFEKAAFIQVKFSDTLEDVSSDLGVLEGEGYKYVFIDEVTLMEDFIEGAAVFSDIYASSGMKIVLSGTDSLGFAFSKEEQLYDRCIMLHTTFIPYREFEEVLGIKGIDEYIRYGGTMSLSGINYNADTIFSDA
;
A
#
# COMPACT_ATOMS: atom_id res chain seq x y z
N TYR A 1 -8.70 -36.58 41.01
CA TYR A 1 -9.14 -35.49 40.17
C TYR A 1 -9.36 -35.99 38.74
N TYR A 2 -10.40 -35.51 38.07
CA TYR A 2 -10.73 -35.90 36.70
C TYR A 2 -10.49 -34.71 35.76
N HIS A 3 -9.77 -34.96 34.65
CA HIS A 3 -9.57 -33.98 33.59
C HIS A 3 -10.49 -34.29 32.42
N ARG A 4 -11.33 -33.32 32.03
CA ARG A 4 -12.25 -33.46 30.90
C ARG A 4 -11.57 -33.02 29.62
N ILE A 5 -11.42 -33.94 28.69
CA ILE A 5 -10.85 -33.68 27.35
C ILE A 5 -11.95 -33.79 26.31
N ASN A 6 -12.01 -32.86 25.38
CA ASN A 6 -12.87 -32.94 24.22
C ASN A 6 -12.06 -33.44 23.01
N LYS A 7 -12.22 -34.71 22.67
CA LYS A 7 -11.60 -35.32 21.49
C LYS A 7 -12.71 -35.66 20.49
N ASN A 8 -12.69 -35.03 19.31
CA ASN A 8 -13.64 -35.29 18.20
C ASN A 8 -15.13 -35.21 18.62
N GLY A 9 -15.49 -34.21 19.42
CA GLY A 9 -16.87 -34.01 19.85
C GLY A 9 -17.36 -34.95 20.96
N LYS A 10 -16.53 -35.92 21.44
CA LYS A 10 -16.82 -36.79 22.55
C LYS A 10 -16.08 -36.35 23.82
N ARG A 11 -16.81 -36.26 24.93
CA ARG A 11 -16.22 -35.96 26.23
C ARG A 11 -15.58 -37.22 26.78
N ALA A 12 -14.28 -37.19 27.07
CA ALA A 12 -13.56 -38.22 27.78
C ALA A 12 -13.07 -37.66 29.12
N GLU A 13 -13.17 -38.45 30.16
CA GLU A 13 -12.67 -38.13 31.51
C GLU A 13 -11.48 -39.03 31.79
N ASN A 14 -10.28 -38.42 32.00
CA ASN A 14 -9.07 -39.15 32.42
C ASN A 14 -8.81 -38.91 33.88
N TYR A 15 -8.49 -39.99 34.61
CA TYR A 15 -8.05 -39.90 35.97
C TYR A 15 -6.61 -39.41 36.02
N ILE A 16 -6.34 -38.41 36.88
CA ILE A 16 -5.00 -37.85 37.12
C ILE A 16 -4.58 -38.21 38.51
N ALA A 17 -3.42 -38.85 38.68
CA ALA A 17 -2.86 -39.18 39.98
C ALA A 17 -2.62 -37.94 40.83
N PHE A 18 -2.78 -38.03 42.13
CA PHE A 18 -2.69 -36.88 43.04
C PHE A 18 -1.35 -36.17 42.95
N GLU A 19 -0.26 -36.92 42.74
CA GLU A 19 1.11 -36.41 42.57
C GLU A 19 1.30 -35.58 41.28
N GLU A 20 0.53 -35.87 40.23
CA GLU A 20 0.61 -35.12 38.96
C GLU A 20 -0.24 -33.83 39.00
N VAL A 21 -1.19 -33.72 39.93
CA VAL A 21 -2.07 -32.56 40.04
C VAL A 21 -1.30 -31.29 40.43
N GLU A 22 -0.34 -31.42 41.30
CA GLU A 22 0.47 -30.29 41.78
C GLU A 22 1.39 -29.77 40.67
N ASN A 23 2.02 -30.67 39.92
CA ASN A 23 2.85 -30.33 38.77
C ASN A 23 2.01 -29.65 37.68
N LEU A 24 0.80 -30.15 37.39
CA LEU A 24 -0.12 -29.53 36.43
C LEU A 24 -0.60 -28.14 36.88
N LYS A 25 -0.84 -27.93 38.15
CA LYS A 25 -1.19 -26.61 38.68
C LYS A 25 -0.04 -25.61 38.47
N GLU A 26 1.17 -26.02 38.76
CA GLU A 26 2.37 -25.18 38.57
C GLU A 26 2.58 -24.82 37.07
N GLN A 27 2.39 -25.77 36.17
CA GLN A 27 2.47 -25.54 34.74
C GLN A 27 1.37 -24.59 34.23
N ILE A 28 0.14 -24.72 34.75
CA ILE A 28 -0.96 -23.82 34.42
C ILE A 28 -0.69 -22.41 34.92
N GLU A 29 -0.12 -22.26 36.11
CA GLU A 29 0.24 -20.96 36.69
C GLU A 29 1.35 -20.27 35.87
N LYS A 30 2.42 -21.01 35.53
CA LYS A 30 3.49 -20.53 34.64
C LYS A 30 2.97 -20.10 33.29
N ARG A 31 2.05 -20.87 32.69
CA ARG A 31 1.43 -20.54 31.42
C ARG A 31 0.60 -19.25 31.52
N ARG A 32 -0.19 -19.10 32.58
CA ARG A 32 -0.98 -17.87 32.81
C ARG A 32 -0.08 -16.63 32.98
N GLU A 33 1.05 -16.78 33.68
CA GLU A 33 2.00 -15.70 33.84
C GLU A 33 2.68 -15.31 32.53
N LEU A 34 3.07 -16.30 31.71
CA LEU A 34 3.61 -16.07 30.37
C LEU A 34 2.59 -15.41 29.44
N GLU A 35 1.34 -15.84 29.47
CA GLU A 35 0.25 -15.21 28.69
C GLU A 35 0.01 -13.76 29.14
N LYS A 36 0.10 -13.48 30.44
CA LYS A 36 -0.02 -12.12 30.97
C LYS A 36 1.16 -11.23 30.54
N ARG A 37 2.39 -11.75 30.56
CA ARG A 37 3.58 -11.05 30.04
C ARG A 37 3.48 -10.80 28.55
N LEU A 38 3.03 -11.77 27.76
CA LEU A 38 2.83 -11.64 26.32
C LEU A 38 1.78 -10.56 25.97
N ARG A 39 0.69 -10.51 26.74
CA ARG A 39 -0.33 -9.46 26.58
C ARG A 39 0.20 -8.07 26.93
N LYS A 40 1.06 -7.98 27.96
CA LYS A 40 1.71 -6.72 28.35
C LYS A 40 2.67 -6.25 27.27
N MET A 41 3.54 -7.13 26.77
CA MET A 41 4.47 -6.82 25.67
C MET A 41 3.75 -6.44 24.38
N LYS A 42 2.65 -7.11 24.03
CA LYS A 42 1.82 -6.73 22.86
C LYS A 42 1.19 -5.36 23.05
N LYS A 43 0.72 -5.00 24.25
CA LYS A 43 0.22 -3.65 24.53
C LYS A 43 1.32 -2.59 24.43
N GLU A 44 2.50 -2.87 24.98
CA GLU A 44 3.64 -1.95 24.93
C GLU A 44 4.14 -1.75 23.48
N THR A 45 4.15 -2.80 22.65
CA THR A 45 4.49 -2.69 21.20
C THR A 45 3.44 -1.93 20.41
N VAL A 46 2.16 -2.10 20.71
CA VAL A 46 1.09 -1.32 20.09
C VAL A 46 1.16 0.14 20.52
N PHE A 47 1.37 0.41 21.80
CA PHE A 47 1.54 1.77 22.33
C PHE A 47 2.78 2.47 21.74
N ALA A 48 3.91 1.75 21.64
CA ALA A 48 5.13 2.30 21.00
C ALA A 48 4.95 2.55 19.51
N ALA A 49 4.14 1.74 18.81
CA ALA A 49 3.79 1.92 17.41
C ALA A 49 2.82 3.10 17.20
N GLU A 50 1.86 3.29 18.12
CA GLU A 50 0.94 4.43 18.12
C GLU A 50 1.70 5.74 18.43
N ASP A 51 2.60 5.75 19.41
CA ASP A 51 3.40 6.91 19.81
C ASP A 51 4.40 7.34 18.70
N SER A 52 4.98 6.37 17.97
CA SER A 52 5.84 6.66 16.82
C SER A 52 5.03 7.18 15.62
N ASN A 53 3.82 6.66 15.41
CA ASN A 53 2.92 7.11 14.36
C ASN A 53 2.35 8.50 14.64
N GLU A 54 2.08 8.84 15.91
CA GLU A 54 1.67 10.19 16.31
C GLU A 54 2.81 11.21 16.17
N ARG A 55 4.07 10.83 16.44
CA ARG A 55 5.23 11.73 16.27
C ARG A 55 5.54 11.97 14.78
N GLU A 56 5.43 10.97 13.91
CA GLU A 56 5.56 11.15 12.46
C GLU A 56 4.39 11.98 11.89
N GLN A 57 3.16 11.81 12.38
CA GLN A 57 2.00 12.59 11.96
C GLN A 57 2.02 14.05 12.41
N MET A 58 2.75 14.41 13.48
CA MET A 58 2.87 15.81 13.93
C MET A 58 3.63 16.72 12.95
N HIS A 59 4.42 16.14 12.04
CA HIS A 59 5.15 16.89 11.02
C HIS A 59 4.39 17.05 9.71
N PHE A 60 3.40 16.19 9.43
CA PHE A 60 2.67 16.15 8.17
C PHE A 60 1.19 16.47 8.36
N LYS A 61 0.61 17.21 7.42
CA LYS A 61 -0.82 17.55 7.40
C LYS A 61 -1.67 16.42 6.82
N THR A 62 -1.09 15.62 5.91
CA THR A 62 -1.75 14.49 5.27
C THR A 62 -1.22 13.15 5.81
N MET A 63 -1.76 12.03 5.30
CA MET A 63 -1.29 10.71 5.69
C MET A 63 -0.01 10.35 4.92
N VAL A 64 1.13 10.82 5.38
CA VAL A 64 2.45 10.47 4.85
C VAL A 64 2.98 9.20 5.51
N ARG A 65 3.57 8.31 4.72
CA ARG A 65 4.19 7.07 5.18
C ARG A 65 5.60 6.95 4.61
N THR A 66 6.54 6.68 5.51
CA THR A 66 7.96 6.55 5.20
C THR A 66 8.57 5.35 5.91
N GLY A 67 9.80 5.02 5.62
CA GLY A 67 10.62 4.05 6.34
C GLY A 67 9.91 2.71 6.62
N LYS A 68 9.91 2.27 7.88
CA LYS A 68 9.36 0.97 8.30
C LYS A 68 7.85 0.83 8.08
N HIS A 69 7.09 1.92 8.24
CA HIS A 69 5.64 1.92 8.01
C HIS A 69 5.31 1.70 6.53
N LEU A 70 6.04 2.36 5.65
CA LEU A 70 5.92 2.15 4.20
C LEU A 70 6.35 0.72 3.83
N ALA A 71 7.48 0.25 4.35
CA ALA A 71 8.00 -1.09 4.09
C ALA A 71 7.00 -2.20 4.44
N SER A 72 6.30 -2.09 5.58
CA SER A 72 5.30 -3.08 5.99
C SER A 72 4.12 -3.16 5.03
N GLN A 73 3.71 -2.03 4.45
CA GLN A 73 2.57 -1.98 3.52
C GLN A 73 2.88 -2.52 2.13
N ILE A 74 4.12 -2.33 1.67
CA ILE A 74 4.52 -2.77 0.34
C ILE A 74 4.98 -4.23 0.31
N ALA A 75 5.28 -4.84 1.46
CA ALA A 75 5.86 -6.18 1.55
C ALA A 75 5.04 -7.25 0.81
N ILE A 76 3.71 -7.19 0.91
CA ILE A 76 2.81 -8.16 0.27
C ILE A 76 2.86 -8.06 -1.25
N THR A 77 3.12 -6.87 -1.81
CA THR A 77 3.11 -6.65 -3.27
C THR A 77 4.29 -7.29 -3.98
N LYS A 78 5.33 -7.70 -3.25
CA LYS A 78 6.46 -8.48 -3.81
C LYS A 78 6.03 -9.81 -4.42
N ARG A 79 4.93 -10.39 -3.94
CA ARG A 79 4.40 -11.68 -4.43
C ARG A 79 3.52 -11.51 -5.67
N TYR A 80 3.01 -10.32 -5.94
CA TYR A 80 2.08 -10.09 -7.02
C TYR A 80 2.78 -10.03 -8.37
N LYS A 81 2.17 -10.64 -9.37
CA LYS A 81 2.65 -10.50 -10.75
C LYS A 81 2.46 -9.05 -11.21
N LYS A 82 3.38 -8.58 -12.01
CA LYS A 82 3.41 -7.20 -12.47
C LYS A 82 2.57 -7.04 -13.74
N ARG A 83 1.91 -5.91 -13.85
CA ARG A 83 1.29 -5.50 -15.10
C ARG A 83 2.34 -5.06 -16.12
N GLU A 84 2.09 -5.29 -17.41
CA GLU A 84 3.02 -4.90 -18.48
C GLU A 84 3.29 -3.39 -18.49
N CYS A 85 2.24 -2.58 -18.25
CA CYS A 85 2.34 -1.12 -18.23
C CYS A 85 3.18 -0.55 -17.07
N ILE A 86 3.57 -1.35 -16.08
CA ILE A 86 4.48 -0.90 -15.00
C ILE A 86 5.84 -0.46 -15.54
N LYS A 87 6.21 -0.91 -16.73
CA LYS A 87 7.48 -0.58 -17.37
C LYS A 87 7.66 0.93 -17.55
N GLU A 88 6.64 1.63 -17.98
CA GLU A 88 6.70 3.09 -18.16
C GLU A 88 6.95 3.82 -16.84
N LEU A 89 6.27 3.41 -15.78
CA LEU A 89 6.50 3.96 -14.44
C LEU A 89 7.91 3.65 -13.94
N ARG A 90 8.41 2.45 -14.23
CA ARG A 90 9.77 2.03 -13.88
C ARG A 90 10.81 2.87 -14.63
N ASP A 91 10.62 3.08 -15.94
CA ASP A 91 11.53 3.88 -16.77
C ASP A 91 11.57 5.34 -16.28
N TYR A 92 10.47 5.88 -15.79
CA TYR A 92 10.44 7.19 -15.15
C TYR A 92 11.21 7.22 -13.82
N ILE A 93 10.97 6.27 -12.92
CA ILE A 93 11.60 6.27 -11.59
C ILE A 93 13.10 6.07 -11.66
N PHE A 94 13.57 5.11 -12.47
CA PHE A 94 14.98 4.74 -12.57
C PHE A 94 15.71 5.43 -13.72
N GLY A 95 14.98 6.15 -14.57
CA GLY A 95 15.54 6.89 -15.71
C GLY A 95 16.06 8.28 -15.32
N PRO A 96 16.73 8.95 -16.27
CA PRO A 96 17.31 10.27 -16.05
C PRO A 96 16.28 11.41 -16.03
N GLN A 97 15.03 11.14 -16.38
CA GLN A 97 14.00 12.17 -16.47
C GLN A 97 13.84 12.88 -15.12
N GLN A 98 14.05 14.17 -15.12
CA GLN A 98 13.79 15.10 -14.02
C GLN A 98 12.87 16.18 -14.57
N ASP A 99 12.38 17.11 -13.78
CA ASP A 99 11.53 18.21 -14.23
C ASP A 99 10.07 17.90 -14.60
N LYS A 100 9.66 16.64 -14.59
CA LYS A 100 8.27 16.24 -14.88
C LYS A 100 7.68 15.40 -13.75
N VAL A 101 6.39 15.53 -13.54
CA VAL A 101 5.63 14.59 -12.70
C VAL A 101 5.10 13.42 -13.53
N PHE A 102 4.99 12.24 -12.94
CA PHE A 102 4.38 11.09 -13.58
C PHE A 102 2.95 10.92 -13.10
N ILE A 103 2.00 10.85 -14.00
CA ILE A 103 0.58 10.75 -13.72
C ILE A 103 0.08 9.37 -14.15
N LEU A 104 -0.31 8.56 -13.17
CA LEU A 104 -0.88 7.23 -13.34
C LEU A 104 -2.38 7.29 -13.10
N TYR A 105 -3.20 7.29 -14.15
CA TYR A 105 -4.64 7.44 -14.02
C TYR A 105 -5.40 6.34 -14.76
N GLY A 106 -6.69 6.21 -14.49
CA GLY A 106 -7.53 5.25 -15.19
C GLY A 106 -8.54 4.57 -14.29
N LEU A 107 -9.20 3.54 -14.82
CA LEU A 107 -10.29 2.82 -14.16
C LEU A 107 -9.90 2.34 -12.75
N ARG A 108 -10.86 2.33 -11.86
CA ARG A 108 -10.68 1.72 -10.54
C ARG A 108 -10.39 0.23 -10.68
N ARG A 109 -9.60 -0.31 -9.75
CA ARG A 109 -9.27 -1.75 -9.68
C ARG A 109 -8.47 -2.28 -10.89
N THR A 110 -7.67 -1.44 -11.51
CA THR A 110 -6.72 -1.82 -12.56
C THR A 110 -5.29 -1.97 -12.06
N GLY A 111 -5.07 -1.86 -10.75
CA GLY A 111 -3.78 -2.12 -10.11
C GLY A 111 -2.85 -0.91 -9.94
N LYS A 112 -3.33 0.33 -10.09
CA LYS A 112 -2.50 1.55 -9.94
C LYS A 112 -1.71 1.59 -8.65
N THR A 113 -2.38 1.54 -7.51
CA THR A 113 -1.73 1.51 -6.18
C THR A 113 -0.77 0.33 -6.03
N THR A 114 -1.14 -0.84 -6.60
CA THR A 114 -0.27 -2.03 -6.58
C THR A 114 1.01 -1.79 -7.36
N MET A 115 0.93 -1.20 -8.56
CA MET A 115 2.11 -0.87 -9.38
C MET A 115 3.03 0.10 -8.65
N ILE A 116 2.49 1.15 -8.02
CA ILE A 116 3.28 2.09 -7.19
C ILE A 116 4.03 1.33 -6.09
N ARG A 117 3.31 0.48 -5.35
CA ARG A 117 3.92 -0.31 -4.27
C ARG A 117 4.96 -1.30 -4.78
N GLN A 118 4.76 -1.89 -5.95
CA GLN A 118 5.75 -2.77 -6.59
C GLN A 118 7.02 -2.00 -6.96
N ILE A 119 6.91 -0.80 -7.53
CA ILE A 119 8.07 0.05 -7.82
C ILE A 119 8.82 0.42 -6.54
N LEU A 120 8.12 0.77 -5.46
CA LEU A 120 8.75 1.02 -4.16
C LEU A 120 9.56 -0.18 -3.65
N THR A 121 9.13 -1.42 -3.96
CA THR A 121 9.91 -2.63 -3.58
C THR A 121 11.16 -2.85 -4.42
N GLU A 122 11.31 -2.17 -5.55
CA GLU A 122 12.47 -2.26 -6.43
C GLU A 122 13.56 -1.22 -6.11
N LEU A 123 13.23 -0.19 -5.31
CA LEU A 123 14.21 0.79 -4.89
C LEU A 123 15.31 0.14 -4.04
N PRO A 124 16.60 0.44 -4.28
CA PRO A 124 17.69 0.10 -3.38
C PRO A 124 17.40 0.65 -1.97
N GLU A 125 17.88 -0.02 -0.92
CA GLU A 125 17.58 0.32 0.48
C GLU A 125 17.86 1.81 0.80
N HIS A 126 19.01 2.32 0.35
CA HIS A 126 19.41 3.71 0.57
C HIS A 126 18.56 4.74 -0.20
N GLU A 127 17.90 4.33 -1.30
CA GLU A 127 16.94 5.16 -2.02
C GLU A 127 15.53 5.01 -1.44
N PHE A 128 15.19 3.81 -0.98
CA PHE A 128 13.91 3.57 -0.29
C PHE A 128 13.77 4.40 0.99
N GLU A 129 14.85 4.62 1.74
CA GLU A 129 14.87 5.53 2.89
C GLU A 129 14.49 6.98 2.53
N LYS A 130 14.65 7.35 1.26
CA LYS A 130 14.28 8.66 0.70
C LYS A 130 12.94 8.62 -0.06
N ALA A 131 12.13 7.61 0.17
CA ALA A 131 10.84 7.45 -0.47
C ALA A 131 9.70 7.71 0.53
N ALA A 132 8.68 8.45 0.07
CA ALA A 132 7.46 8.73 0.81
C ALA A 132 6.22 8.35 -0.01
N PHE A 133 5.18 7.90 0.68
CA PHE A 133 3.88 7.59 0.10
C PHE A 133 2.79 8.39 0.83
N ILE A 134 2.06 9.20 0.10
CA ILE A 134 0.95 10.01 0.60
C ILE A 134 -0.36 9.39 0.12
N GLN A 135 -1.22 9.05 1.06
CA GLN A 135 -2.59 8.61 0.77
C GLN A 135 -3.52 9.79 0.97
N VAL A 136 -4.01 10.36 -0.12
CA VAL A 136 -4.96 11.49 -0.07
C VAL A 136 -6.31 11.03 0.46
N LYS A 137 -6.90 11.83 1.34
CA LYS A 137 -8.26 11.69 1.86
C LYS A 137 -9.14 12.81 1.29
N PHE A 138 -10.43 12.62 1.34
CA PHE A 138 -11.41 13.63 0.88
C PHE A 138 -11.33 14.97 1.64
N SER A 139 -10.80 14.95 2.86
CA SER A 139 -10.60 16.15 3.68
C SER A 139 -9.32 16.91 3.36
N ASP A 140 -8.40 16.31 2.60
CA ASP A 140 -7.08 16.88 2.37
C ASP A 140 -7.15 17.89 1.22
N THR A 141 -6.41 18.98 1.36
CA THR A 141 -6.35 20.04 0.37
C THR A 141 -5.03 20.02 -0.39
N LEU A 142 -4.99 20.71 -1.53
CA LEU A 142 -3.76 20.92 -2.28
C LEU A 142 -2.68 21.60 -1.45
N GLU A 143 -3.07 22.57 -0.61
CA GLU A 143 -2.16 23.28 0.29
C GLU A 143 -1.53 22.34 1.33
N ASP A 144 -2.31 21.38 1.86
CA ASP A 144 -1.81 20.40 2.81
C ASP A 144 -0.75 19.49 2.16
N VAL A 145 -1.05 18.98 0.96
CA VAL A 145 -0.10 18.15 0.20
C VAL A 145 1.15 18.95 -0.19
N SER A 146 1.00 20.20 -0.64
CA SER A 146 2.13 21.06 -0.98
C SER A 146 3.01 21.37 0.24
N SER A 147 2.38 21.61 1.41
CA SER A 147 3.10 21.79 2.68
C SER A 147 3.93 20.55 3.02
N ASP A 148 3.36 19.37 2.89
CA ASP A 148 4.03 18.11 3.17
C ASP A 148 5.17 17.82 2.19
N LEU A 149 4.98 18.17 0.91
CA LEU A 149 6.06 18.08 -0.09
C LEU A 149 7.24 19.00 0.27
N GLY A 150 6.97 20.22 0.76
CA GLY A 150 8.01 21.13 1.22
C GLY A 150 8.81 20.56 2.39
N VAL A 151 8.13 19.92 3.35
CA VAL A 151 8.80 19.21 4.46
C VAL A 151 9.65 18.05 3.95
N LEU A 152 9.08 17.21 3.06
CA LEU A 152 9.79 16.07 2.47
C LEU A 152 11.03 16.51 1.69
N GLU A 153 10.94 17.58 0.90
CA GLU A 153 12.09 18.15 0.17
C GLU A 153 13.16 18.61 1.15
N GLY A 154 12.80 19.38 2.18
CA GLY A 154 13.72 19.86 3.22
C GLY A 154 14.43 18.73 3.97
N GLU A 155 13.78 17.58 4.16
CA GLU A 155 14.34 16.37 4.77
C GLU A 155 15.16 15.50 3.78
N GLY A 156 15.20 15.88 2.49
CA GLY A 156 16.00 15.22 1.47
C GLY A 156 15.35 13.98 0.85
N TYR A 157 14.01 13.87 0.92
CA TYR A 157 13.30 12.85 0.18
C TYR A 157 13.38 13.09 -1.32
N LYS A 158 13.48 12.00 -2.08
CA LYS A 158 13.66 12.04 -3.54
C LYS A 158 12.53 11.42 -4.33
N TYR A 159 11.79 10.49 -3.73
CA TYR A 159 10.74 9.72 -4.37
C TYR A 159 9.44 9.91 -3.61
N VAL A 160 8.49 10.62 -4.19
CA VAL A 160 7.19 10.85 -3.55
C VAL A 160 6.06 10.31 -4.41
N PHE A 161 5.25 9.45 -3.81
CA PHE A 161 4.11 8.83 -4.45
C PHE A 161 2.83 9.32 -3.77
N ILE A 162 1.94 9.95 -4.53
CA ILE A 162 0.69 10.52 -4.03
C ILE A 162 -0.48 9.78 -4.68
N ASP A 163 -1.21 9.02 -3.87
CA ASP A 163 -2.29 8.15 -4.33
C ASP A 163 -3.67 8.78 -4.10
N GLU A 164 -4.61 8.51 -5.00
CA GLU A 164 -5.99 9.00 -5.00
C GLU A 164 -6.13 10.54 -5.05
N VAL A 165 -5.25 11.21 -5.80
CA VAL A 165 -5.24 12.69 -5.92
C VAL A 165 -6.55 13.28 -6.45
N THR A 166 -7.36 12.50 -7.15
CA THR A 166 -8.71 12.89 -7.62
C THR A 166 -9.72 13.16 -6.50
N LEU A 167 -9.37 12.91 -5.25
CA LEU A 167 -10.19 13.28 -4.11
C LEU A 167 -10.09 14.77 -3.77
N MET A 168 -9.06 15.48 -4.25
CA MET A 168 -8.90 16.92 -4.07
C MET A 168 -9.58 17.69 -5.21
N GLU A 169 -10.25 18.81 -4.88
CA GLU A 169 -10.97 19.61 -5.87
C GLU A 169 -10.03 20.36 -6.85
N ASP A 170 -8.92 20.91 -6.34
CA ASP A 170 -8.01 21.79 -7.10
C ASP A 170 -6.75 21.07 -7.61
N PHE A 171 -6.82 19.76 -7.79
CA PHE A 171 -5.67 18.95 -8.09
C PHE A 171 -4.95 19.30 -9.39
N ILE A 172 -5.68 19.78 -10.41
CA ILE A 172 -5.11 20.08 -11.74
C ILE A 172 -4.10 21.22 -11.64
N GLU A 173 -4.45 22.26 -10.91
CA GLU A 173 -3.57 23.40 -10.64
C GLU A 173 -2.33 22.96 -9.86
N GLY A 174 -2.50 22.00 -8.94
CA GLY A 174 -1.41 21.45 -8.16
C GLY A 174 -0.38 20.66 -8.94
N ALA A 175 -0.78 19.93 -9.97
CA ALA A 175 0.17 19.14 -10.76
C ALA A 175 1.21 20.02 -11.47
N ALA A 176 0.81 21.21 -11.94
CA ALA A 176 1.74 22.18 -12.50
C ALA A 176 2.72 22.70 -11.42
N VAL A 177 2.22 23.05 -10.25
CA VAL A 177 3.03 23.52 -9.11
C VAL A 177 4.02 22.42 -8.67
N PHE A 178 3.59 21.17 -8.59
CA PHE A 178 4.46 20.05 -8.21
C PHE A 178 5.58 19.81 -9.22
N SER A 179 5.30 20.01 -10.52
CA SER A 179 6.32 19.94 -11.56
C SER A 179 7.32 21.09 -11.45
N ASP A 180 6.82 22.32 -11.41
CA ASP A 180 7.64 23.52 -11.48
C ASP A 180 8.52 23.73 -10.22
N ILE A 181 8.02 23.31 -9.05
CA ILE A 181 8.74 23.50 -7.79
C ILE A 181 9.57 22.26 -7.44
N TYR A 182 8.92 21.11 -7.29
CA TYR A 182 9.55 19.93 -6.69
C TYR A 182 10.21 19.00 -7.68
N ALA A 183 9.59 18.75 -8.85
CA ALA A 183 10.22 17.91 -9.87
C ALA A 183 11.42 18.59 -10.49
N SER A 184 11.39 19.92 -10.67
CA SER A 184 12.52 20.70 -11.17
C SER A 184 13.73 20.70 -10.23
N SER A 185 13.51 20.51 -8.91
CA SER A 185 14.58 20.33 -7.92
C SER A 185 15.16 18.91 -7.90
N GLY A 186 14.64 18.00 -8.74
CA GLY A 186 15.11 16.63 -8.89
C GLY A 186 14.32 15.57 -8.11
N MET A 187 13.19 15.94 -7.52
CA MET A 187 12.28 15.00 -6.87
C MET A 187 11.48 14.22 -7.92
N LYS A 188 11.40 12.90 -7.79
CA LYS A 188 10.55 12.03 -8.60
C LYS A 188 9.17 11.98 -7.97
N ILE A 189 8.17 12.56 -8.63
CA ILE A 189 6.79 12.63 -8.13
C ILE A 189 5.87 11.79 -9.00
N VAL A 190 5.16 10.86 -8.38
CA VAL A 190 4.14 10.02 -9.02
C VAL A 190 2.79 10.33 -8.41
N LEU A 191 1.86 10.72 -9.25
CA LEU A 191 0.48 11.02 -8.89
C LEU A 191 -0.42 9.90 -9.39
N SER A 192 -1.33 9.38 -8.58
CA SER A 192 -2.30 8.41 -9.06
C SER A 192 -3.75 8.84 -8.80
N GLY A 193 -4.63 8.51 -9.74
CA GLY A 193 -6.03 8.86 -9.62
C GLY A 193 -6.95 8.11 -10.58
N THR A 194 -8.23 8.47 -10.57
CA THR A 194 -9.26 7.84 -11.42
C THR A 194 -9.28 8.41 -12.84
N ASP A 195 -10.15 7.88 -13.70
CA ASP A 195 -10.32 8.32 -15.09
C ASP A 195 -10.71 9.79 -15.25
N SER A 196 -11.34 10.38 -14.24
CA SER A 196 -11.67 11.81 -14.26
C SER A 196 -10.46 12.72 -14.46
N LEU A 197 -9.26 12.27 -14.04
CA LEU A 197 -8.01 12.97 -14.31
C LEU A 197 -7.72 13.12 -15.80
N GLY A 198 -7.92 12.07 -16.61
CA GLY A 198 -7.64 12.13 -18.04
C GLY A 198 -8.46 13.20 -18.76
N PHE A 199 -9.72 13.36 -18.39
CA PHE A 199 -10.60 14.40 -18.95
C PHE A 199 -10.19 15.80 -18.49
N ALA A 200 -9.72 15.95 -17.27
CA ALA A 200 -9.26 17.20 -16.75
C ALA A 200 -7.94 17.63 -17.43
N PHE A 201 -6.97 16.76 -17.51
CA PHE A 201 -5.67 17.04 -18.12
C PHE A 201 -5.71 17.22 -19.63
N SER A 202 -6.64 16.57 -20.35
CA SER A 202 -6.77 16.74 -21.80
C SER A 202 -7.21 18.14 -22.23
N LYS A 203 -7.70 18.95 -21.30
CA LYS A 203 -8.16 20.33 -21.54
C LYS A 203 -7.13 21.39 -21.17
N GLU A 204 -6.07 21.02 -20.47
CA GLU A 204 -5.10 21.96 -19.91
C GLU A 204 -3.80 21.95 -20.74
N GLU A 205 -3.66 22.94 -21.63
CA GLU A 205 -2.43 23.15 -22.39
C GLU A 205 -1.20 23.40 -21.49
N GLN A 206 -1.40 23.89 -20.27
CA GLN A 206 -0.36 24.22 -19.31
C GLN A 206 0.41 23.00 -18.78
N LEU A 207 -0.14 21.79 -18.90
CA LEU A 207 0.46 20.55 -18.40
C LEU A 207 1.23 19.77 -19.44
N TYR A 208 1.13 20.17 -20.72
CA TYR A 208 1.63 19.38 -21.85
C TYR A 208 3.12 19.01 -21.74
N ASP A 209 3.95 19.89 -21.19
CA ASP A 209 5.39 19.66 -21.05
C ASP A 209 5.84 19.36 -19.61
N ARG A 210 4.93 19.35 -18.65
CA ARG A 210 5.20 19.19 -17.22
C ARG A 210 4.93 17.79 -16.68
N CYS A 211 4.30 16.92 -17.47
CA CYS A 211 3.94 15.60 -17.00
C CYS A 211 4.15 14.50 -18.04
N ILE A 212 4.36 13.29 -17.53
CA ILE A 212 4.32 12.04 -18.27
C ILE A 212 3.05 11.32 -17.84
N MET A 213 2.20 10.92 -18.78
CA MET A 213 0.89 10.36 -18.47
C MET A 213 0.80 8.89 -18.87
N LEU A 214 0.41 8.03 -17.93
CA LEU A 214 0.10 6.63 -18.17
C LEU A 214 -1.39 6.37 -17.85
N HIS A 215 -2.16 6.06 -18.88
CA HIS A 215 -3.56 5.70 -18.76
C HIS A 215 -3.74 4.19 -18.60
N THR A 216 -4.26 3.76 -17.45
CA THR A 216 -4.58 2.37 -17.19
C THR A 216 -6.03 2.08 -17.57
N THR A 217 -6.22 1.31 -18.62
CA THR A 217 -7.52 0.79 -19.07
C THR A 217 -7.82 -0.57 -18.42
N PHE A 218 -8.84 -1.26 -18.88
CA PHE A 218 -9.07 -2.66 -18.57
C PHE A 218 -7.80 -3.48 -18.76
N ILE A 219 -7.61 -4.47 -17.90
CA ILE A 219 -6.49 -5.43 -18.04
C ILE A 219 -6.76 -6.24 -19.32
N PRO A 220 -5.87 -6.25 -20.31
CA PRO A 220 -6.04 -7.08 -21.50
C PRO A 220 -6.19 -8.56 -21.15
N TYR A 221 -6.95 -9.33 -21.94
CA TYR A 221 -7.24 -10.74 -21.64
C TYR A 221 -5.98 -11.58 -21.33
N ARG A 222 -4.95 -11.45 -22.19
CA ARG A 222 -3.68 -12.16 -22.01
C ARG A 222 -3.02 -11.79 -20.66
N GLU A 223 -2.94 -10.51 -20.37
CA GLU A 223 -2.36 -10.02 -19.12
C GLU A 223 -3.22 -10.43 -17.91
N PHE A 224 -4.55 -10.48 -18.09
CA PHE A 224 -5.48 -10.90 -17.04
C PHE A 224 -5.22 -12.34 -16.60
N GLU A 225 -5.03 -13.26 -17.54
CA GLU A 225 -4.67 -14.64 -17.21
C GLU A 225 -3.31 -14.74 -16.50
N GLU A 226 -2.33 -13.97 -16.95
CA GLU A 226 -1.00 -13.97 -16.35
C GLU A 226 -0.97 -13.36 -14.95
N VAL A 227 -1.65 -12.24 -14.74
CA VAL A 227 -1.62 -11.47 -13.49
C VAL A 227 -2.52 -12.10 -12.42
N LEU A 228 -3.71 -12.56 -12.79
CA LEU A 228 -4.69 -13.09 -11.84
C LEU A 228 -4.72 -14.62 -11.77
N GLY A 229 -4.07 -15.31 -12.70
CA GLY A 229 -4.11 -16.78 -12.75
C GLY A 229 -5.45 -17.36 -13.17
N ILE A 230 -6.40 -16.53 -13.60
CA ILE A 230 -7.77 -16.91 -13.97
C ILE A 230 -7.80 -17.14 -15.48
N LYS A 231 -8.19 -18.36 -15.90
CA LYS A 231 -8.21 -18.76 -17.30
C LYS A 231 -9.63 -18.79 -17.85
N GLY A 232 -9.74 -18.43 -19.12
CA GLY A 232 -10.97 -18.55 -19.87
C GLY A 232 -11.62 -17.20 -20.18
N ILE A 233 -12.07 -17.08 -21.43
CA ILE A 233 -12.69 -15.85 -21.95
C ILE A 233 -14.01 -15.51 -21.24
N ASP A 234 -14.76 -16.52 -20.82
CA ASP A 234 -16.04 -16.33 -20.12
C ASP A 234 -15.82 -15.67 -18.77
N GLU A 235 -14.79 -16.09 -18.02
CA GLU A 235 -14.40 -15.49 -16.76
C GLU A 235 -13.90 -14.04 -16.97
N TYR A 236 -13.13 -13.81 -18.03
CA TYR A 236 -12.68 -12.46 -18.37
C TYR A 236 -13.86 -11.52 -18.68
N ILE A 237 -14.82 -11.97 -19.48
CA ILE A 237 -16.05 -11.21 -19.80
C ILE A 237 -16.86 -10.95 -18.54
N ARG A 238 -17.02 -11.97 -17.70
CA ARG A 238 -17.78 -11.89 -16.45
C ARG A 238 -17.23 -10.85 -15.49
N TYR A 239 -15.90 -10.71 -15.42
CA TYR A 239 -15.23 -9.82 -14.47
C TYR A 239 -14.75 -8.51 -15.07
N GLY A 240 -14.92 -8.30 -16.36
CA GLY A 240 -14.71 -7.03 -17.03
C GLY A 240 -13.26 -6.55 -17.04
N GLY A 241 -12.28 -7.45 -17.00
CA GLY A 241 -10.87 -7.07 -17.09
C GLY A 241 -10.38 -6.19 -15.93
N THR A 242 -10.95 -6.34 -14.73
CA THR A 242 -10.50 -5.63 -13.51
C THR A 242 -10.02 -6.62 -12.45
N MET A 243 -9.26 -6.14 -11.46
CA MET A 243 -8.81 -6.95 -10.32
C MET A 243 -9.91 -7.15 -9.26
N SER A 244 -11.18 -7.13 -9.64
CA SER A 244 -12.29 -7.29 -8.71
C SER A 244 -13.27 -8.31 -9.23
N LEU A 245 -13.37 -9.43 -8.55
CA LEU A 245 -14.33 -10.48 -8.84
C LEU A 245 -15.48 -10.42 -7.81
N SER A 246 -16.73 -10.31 -8.29
CA SER A 246 -17.94 -10.38 -7.44
C SER A 246 -17.91 -9.47 -6.20
N GLY A 247 -17.32 -8.29 -6.27
CA GLY A 247 -17.17 -7.39 -5.13
C GLY A 247 -16.05 -7.76 -4.16
N ILE A 248 -15.37 -8.88 -4.35
CA ILE A 248 -14.20 -9.28 -3.59
C ILE A 248 -12.97 -8.58 -4.20
N ASN A 249 -12.19 -7.94 -3.33
CA ASN A 249 -10.95 -7.31 -3.76
C ASN A 249 -9.87 -8.38 -3.86
N TYR A 250 -9.49 -8.76 -5.07
CA TYR A 250 -8.45 -9.77 -5.32
C TYR A 250 -7.02 -9.35 -4.95
N ASN A 251 -6.83 -8.15 -4.46
CA ASN A 251 -5.62 -7.79 -3.72
C ASN A 251 -5.58 -8.43 -2.31
N ALA A 252 -6.63 -9.15 -1.90
CA ALA A 252 -6.62 -9.94 -0.70
C ALA A 252 -6.03 -11.32 -0.98
N ASP A 253 -5.22 -11.78 -0.09
CA ASP A 253 -4.33 -12.94 0.05
C ASP A 253 -4.64 -14.27 -0.69
N THR A 254 -5.79 -14.47 -1.29
CA THR A 254 -6.25 -15.81 -1.68
C THR A 254 -5.89 -16.23 -3.11
N ILE A 255 -5.62 -15.31 -4.02
CA ILE A 255 -5.33 -15.67 -5.43
C ILE A 255 -3.82 -15.70 -5.72
N PHE A 256 -3.05 -15.00 -4.94
CA PHE A 256 -1.61 -14.89 -5.14
C PHE A 256 -0.80 -15.84 -4.25
N SER A 257 -1.45 -16.58 -3.35
CA SER A 257 -0.79 -17.55 -2.49
C SER A 257 -0.55 -18.91 -3.15
N ASP A 258 -1.29 -19.24 -4.22
CA ASP A 258 -1.29 -20.55 -4.86
C ASP A 258 -0.65 -20.56 -6.27
N ALA A 259 0.07 -19.50 -6.65
CA ALA A 259 0.74 -19.40 -7.94
C ALA A 259 2.26 -19.39 -7.81
#